data_e0be86488c1d07d90810444ca8dcd1a4
#
_entry.id   e0be86488c1d07d90810444ca8dcd1a4
#
_cell.length_a   1.000
_cell.length_b   1.000
_cell.length_c   1.000
_cell.angle_alpha   90.00
_cell.angle_beta   90.00
_cell.angle_gamma   90.00
#
_symmetry.space_group_name_H-M   'P 1'
#
loop_
_entity.id
_entity.type
_entity.pdbx_description
1 polymer ?
#
loop_
_entity_poly.entity_id
_entity_poly.type
_entity_poly.pdbx_seq_one_letter_code
_entity_poly.pdbx_strand_id
1 'polypeptide(L)'
;MSRPTFNDFKRKALKKPGVKREYDSLATTYRLRKQLINIRTKAGLTQEELAEILHTKKSNISRLENVNSKISPRLSTIEEYARAMGYDIEINFIPQH
;
A
#
# COMPACT_ATOMS: atom_id res chain seq x y z
N MET A 1 1.23 -21.21 7.58
CA MET A 1 1.10 -20.75 8.06
C MET A 1 1.54 -19.90 8.46
N SER A 2 1.63 -19.55 8.37
CA SER A 2 2.33 -18.63 8.52
C SER A 2 2.32 -17.90 9.68
N ARG A 3 3.03 -17.34 10.29
CA ARG A 3 3.04 -16.43 11.40
C ARG A 3 2.10 -16.86 12.54
N PRO A 4 2.24 -18.06 13.07
CA PRO A 4 1.41 -18.46 14.20
C PRO A 4 1.48 -17.50 15.37
N THR A 5 2.68 -17.05 15.69
CA THR A 5 2.84 -16.11 16.80
C THR A 5 2.11 -14.80 16.54
N PHE A 6 2.22 -14.30 15.33
CA PHE A 6 1.52 -13.08 14.96
C PHE A 6 0.02 -13.28 15.00
N ASN A 7 -0.45 -14.40 14.51
CA ASN A 7 -1.88 -14.70 14.53
C ASN A 7 -2.40 -14.81 15.95
N ASP A 8 -1.63 -15.41 16.84
CA ASP A 8 -2.02 -15.52 18.22
C ASP A 8 -2.11 -14.15 18.87
N PHE A 9 -1.14 -13.31 18.62
CA PHE A 9 -1.16 -11.95 19.13
C PHE A 9 -2.39 -11.20 18.63
N LYS A 10 -2.68 -11.31 17.35
CA LYS A 10 -3.82 -10.64 16.75
C LYS A 10 -5.10 -11.11 17.40
N ARG A 11 -5.22 -12.41 17.59
CA ARG A 11 -6.42 -12.97 18.17
C ARG A 11 -6.65 -12.49 19.59
N LYS A 12 -5.60 -12.42 20.37
CA LYS A 12 -5.71 -11.96 21.74
C LYS A 12 -5.98 -10.47 21.83
N ALA A 13 -5.23 -9.69 21.08
CA ALA A 13 -5.28 -8.24 21.20
C ALA A 13 -6.48 -7.65 20.48
N LEU A 14 -6.94 -8.29 19.43
CA LEU A 14 -7.97 -7.73 18.56
C LEU A 14 -9.19 -8.63 18.55
N LYS A 15 -9.76 -8.85 19.70
CA LYS A 15 -10.95 -9.68 19.80
C LYS A 15 -12.14 -9.07 19.11
N LYS A 16 -12.27 -7.76 19.20
CA LYS A 16 -13.40 -7.08 18.60
C LYS A 16 -13.22 -7.06 17.09
N PRO A 17 -14.24 -7.51 16.34
CA PRO A 17 -14.11 -7.60 14.90
C PRO A 17 -13.74 -6.29 14.23
N GLY A 18 -14.27 -5.18 14.71
CA GLY A 18 -13.97 -3.89 14.12
C GLY A 18 -12.53 -3.50 14.25
N VAL A 19 -11.94 -3.75 15.42
CA VAL A 19 -10.55 -3.42 15.67
C VAL A 19 -9.63 -4.27 14.80
N LYS A 20 -9.93 -5.57 14.72
CA LYS A 20 -9.11 -6.45 13.89
C LYS A 20 -9.15 -6.04 12.44
N ARG A 21 -10.32 -5.71 11.93
CA ARG A 21 -10.45 -5.33 10.53
C ARG A 21 -9.66 -4.07 10.22
N GLU A 22 -9.73 -3.10 11.11
CA GLU A 22 -9.01 -1.84 10.91
C GLU A 22 -7.51 -2.07 10.93
N TYR A 23 -7.04 -2.89 11.85
CA TYR A 23 -5.61 -3.19 11.93
C TYR A 23 -5.11 -3.85 10.65
N ASP A 24 -5.83 -4.85 10.15
CA ASP A 24 -5.43 -5.56 8.96
C ASP A 24 -5.40 -4.64 7.75
N SER A 25 -6.41 -3.80 7.63
CA SER A 25 -6.51 -2.87 6.50
C SER A 25 -5.36 -1.89 6.51
N LEU A 26 -5.06 -1.31 7.66
CA LEU A 26 -3.99 -0.33 7.76
C LEU A 26 -2.62 -0.96 7.49
N ALA A 27 -2.42 -2.18 7.97
CA ALA A 27 -1.16 -2.86 7.73
C ALA A 27 -0.95 -3.12 6.25
N THR A 28 -2.00 -3.54 5.55
CA THR A 28 -1.91 -3.81 4.13
C THR A 28 -1.60 -2.56 3.34
N THR A 29 -2.33 -1.47 3.61
CA THR A 29 -2.10 -0.23 2.88
C THR A 29 -0.74 0.37 3.20
N TYR A 30 -0.27 0.23 4.45
CA TYR A 30 1.04 0.70 4.82
C TYR A 30 2.12 0.02 3.97
N ARG A 31 2.06 -1.29 3.88
CA ARG A 31 3.03 -2.05 3.09
C ARG A 31 2.97 -1.68 1.62
N LEU A 32 1.76 -1.49 1.11
CA LEU A 32 1.58 -1.12 -0.28
C LEU A 32 2.21 0.24 -0.57
N ARG A 33 1.95 1.22 0.30
CA ARG A 33 2.48 2.56 0.09
C ARG A 33 4.00 2.56 0.18
N LYS A 34 4.57 1.74 1.05
CA LYS A 34 6.02 1.60 1.14
C LYS A 34 6.59 1.04 -0.16
N GLN A 35 5.90 0.07 -0.76
CA GLN A 35 6.33 -0.48 -2.02
C GLN A 35 6.28 0.55 -3.14
N LEU A 36 5.27 1.39 -3.15
CA LEU A 36 5.16 2.44 -4.16
C LEU A 36 6.33 3.40 -4.07
N ILE A 37 6.64 3.85 -2.87
CA ILE A 37 7.79 4.72 -2.67
C ILE A 37 9.07 4.04 -3.14
N ASN A 38 9.19 2.77 -2.84
CA ASN A 38 10.40 2.02 -3.16
C ASN A 38 10.63 1.94 -4.66
N ILE A 39 9.59 1.63 -5.44
CA ILE A 39 9.78 1.53 -6.88
C ILE A 39 10.06 2.89 -7.51
N ARG A 40 9.47 3.96 -6.95
CA ARG A 40 9.76 5.29 -7.46
C ARG A 40 11.19 5.69 -7.21
N THR A 41 11.68 5.46 -5.98
CA THR A 41 13.04 5.83 -5.66
C THR A 41 14.05 4.99 -6.42
N LYS A 42 13.73 3.72 -6.67
CA LYS A 42 14.60 2.88 -7.48
C LYS A 42 14.69 3.38 -8.91
N ALA A 43 13.60 3.96 -9.41
CA ALA A 43 13.60 4.53 -10.76
C ALA A 43 14.33 5.86 -10.80
N GLY A 44 14.71 6.41 -9.66
CA GLY A 44 15.41 7.66 -9.60
C GLY A 44 14.55 8.87 -9.86
N LEU A 45 13.25 8.75 -9.63
CA LEU A 45 12.31 9.82 -9.91
C LEU A 45 11.86 10.49 -8.62
N THR A 46 11.72 11.81 -8.69
CA THR A 46 11.08 12.55 -7.61
C THR A 46 9.56 12.43 -7.73
N GLN A 47 8.86 12.80 -6.66
CA GLN A 47 7.40 12.85 -6.73
C GLN A 47 6.92 13.79 -7.82
N GLU A 48 7.64 14.89 -7.99
CA GLU A 48 7.27 15.88 -9.00
C GLU A 48 7.44 15.32 -10.39
N GLU A 49 8.55 14.63 -10.63
CA GLU A 49 8.80 14.03 -11.93
C GLU A 49 7.77 12.97 -12.27
N LEU A 50 7.41 12.16 -11.30
CA LEU A 50 6.38 11.14 -11.52
C LEU A 50 5.03 11.79 -11.80
N ALA A 51 4.73 12.86 -11.10
CA ALA A 51 3.47 13.57 -11.32
C ALA A 51 3.39 14.07 -12.75
N GLU A 52 4.50 14.55 -13.30
CA GLU A 52 4.52 15.00 -14.68
C GLU A 52 4.25 13.85 -15.64
N ILE A 53 4.87 12.71 -15.39
CA ILE A 53 4.67 11.53 -16.24
C ILE A 53 3.21 11.11 -16.25
N LEU A 54 2.58 11.17 -15.09
CA LEU A 54 1.19 10.75 -14.94
C LEU A 54 0.19 11.86 -15.25
N HIS A 55 0.68 13.05 -15.60
CA HIS A 55 -0.19 14.18 -15.89
C HIS A 55 -1.09 14.52 -14.70
N THR A 56 -0.49 14.53 -13.53
CA THR A 56 -1.23 14.82 -12.30
C THR A 56 -0.40 15.78 -11.45
N LYS A 57 -0.91 16.11 -10.27
CA LYS A 57 -0.24 17.04 -9.38
C LYS A 57 0.64 16.28 -8.40
N LYS A 58 1.76 16.94 -8.01
CA LYS A 58 2.64 16.36 -7.01
C LYS A 58 1.89 16.01 -5.74
N SER A 59 0.91 16.83 -5.36
CA SER A 59 0.15 16.56 -4.13
C SER A 59 -0.60 15.24 -4.20
N ASN A 60 -1.02 14.81 -5.39
CA ASN A 60 -1.67 13.52 -5.54
C ASN A 60 -0.70 12.38 -5.32
N ILE A 61 0.52 12.52 -5.83
CA ILE A 61 1.56 11.51 -5.60
C ILE A 61 1.90 11.46 -4.12
N SER A 62 2.06 12.62 -3.50
CA SER A 62 2.39 12.71 -2.09
C SER A 62 1.32 12.04 -1.22
N ARG A 63 0.06 12.26 -1.57
CA ARG A 63 -1.03 11.63 -0.84
C ARG A 63 -1.03 10.12 -1.02
N LEU A 64 -0.76 9.67 -2.23
CA LEU A 64 -0.71 8.24 -2.49
C LEU A 64 0.39 7.56 -1.70
N GLU A 65 1.51 8.24 -1.52
CA GLU A 65 2.66 7.66 -0.83
C GLU A 65 2.64 7.90 0.68
N ASN A 66 1.62 8.56 1.20
CA ASN A 66 1.55 8.87 2.62
C ASN A 66 1.22 7.60 3.41
N VAL A 67 2.24 7.01 4.03
CA VAL A 67 2.09 5.73 4.75
C VAL A 67 1.20 5.87 5.97
N ASN A 68 0.95 7.09 6.44
CA ASN A 68 0.09 7.32 7.59
C ASN A 68 -1.36 7.56 7.21
N SER A 69 -1.67 7.59 5.94
CA SER A 69 -3.02 7.81 5.48
C SER A 69 -3.89 6.59 5.76
N LYS A 70 -5.12 6.83 6.20
CA LYS A 70 -6.07 5.77 6.46
C LYS A 70 -7.00 5.53 5.26
N ILE A 71 -6.81 6.29 4.21
CA ILE A 71 -7.65 6.17 3.02
C ILE A 71 -7.08 5.08 2.12
N SER A 72 -7.93 4.16 1.69
CA SER A 72 -7.52 3.13 0.75
C SER A 72 -7.31 3.72 -0.62
N PRO A 73 -6.17 3.49 -1.25
CA PRO A 73 -5.96 3.95 -2.62
C PRO A 73 -6.79 3.12 -3.58
N ARG A 74 -7.13 3.72 -4.71
CA ARG A 74 -7.85 3.00 -5.74
C ARG A 74 -6.90 2.09 -6.50
N LEU A 75 -7.40 0.91 -6.86
CA LEU A 75 -6.60 -0.03 -7.62
C LEU A 75 -6.14 0.58 -8.94
N SER A 76 -7.03 1.28 -9.62
CA SER A 76 -6.66 1.89 -10.89
C SER A 76 -5.53 2.89 -10.74
N THR A 77 -5.54 3.65 -9.65
CA THR A 77 -4.47 4.61 -9.39
C THR A 77 -3.14 3.90 -9.15
N ILE A 78 -3.19 2.81 -8.40
CA ILE A 78 -1.98 2.02 -8.13
C ILE A 78 -1.44 1.44 -9.43
N GLU A 79 -2.33 0.94 -10.29
CA GLU A 79 -1.91 0.40 -11.58
C GLU A 79 -1.21 1.44 -12.44
N GLU A 80 -1.80 2.63 -12.51
CA GLU A 80 -1.20 3.69 -13.30
C GLU A 80 0.17 4.07 -12.77
N TYR A 81 0.28 4.17 -11.44
CA TYR A 81 1.54 4.50 -10.80
C TYR A 81 2.59 3.44 -11.14
N ALA A 82 2.23 2.17 -10.99
CA ALA A 82 3.19 1.09 -11.23
C ALA A 82 3.62 1.04 -12.69
N ARG A 83 2.67 1.22 -13.60
CA ARG A 83 3.00 1.15 -15.03
C ARG A 83 3.92 2.28 -15.43
N ALA A 84 3.76 3.45 -14.84
CA ALA A 84 4.66 4.57 -15.14
C ALA A 84 6.10 4.23 -14.75
N MET A 85 6.27 3.34 -13.80
CA MET A 85 7.58 2.91 -13.34
C MET A 85 8.07 1.66 -14.05
N GLY A 86 7.27 1.11 -14.98
CA GLY A 86 7.64 -0.10 -15.69
C GLY A 86 7.27 -1.38 -14.97
N TYR A 87 6.30 -1.32 -14.07
CA TYR A 87 5.88 -2.49 -13.31
C TYR A 87 4.44 -2.85 -13.61
N ASP A 88 4.15 -4.13 -13.58
CA ASP A 88 2.79 -4.64 -13.58
C ASP A 88 2.38 -4.98 -12.17
N ILE A 89 1.07 -5.04 -11.95
CA ILE A 89 0.53 -5.39 -10.65
C ILE A 89 0.03 -6.81 -10.68
N GLU A 90 0.40 -7.55 -9.66
CA GLU A 90 -0.13 -8.89 -9.45
C GLU A 90 -0.68 -8.96 -8.04
N ILE A 91 -1.90 -9.44 -7.90
CA ILE A 91 -2.56 -9.52 -6.59
C ILE A 91 -2.73 -10.98 -6.24
N ASN A 92 -2.20 -11.35 -5.09
CA ASN A 92 -2.31 -12.71 -4.59
C ASN A 92 -3.10 -12.71 -3.30
N PHE A 93 -4.04 -13.63 -3.22
CA PHE A 93 -4.83 -13.78 -2.00
C PHE A 93 -4.23 -14.88 -1.15
N ILE A 94 -3.95 -14.54 0.08
CA ILE A 94 -3.28 -15.44 1.01
C ILE A 94 -4.31 -15.95 2.01
N PRO A 95 -4.47 -17.27 2.14
CA PRO A 95 -5.45 -17.79 3.10
C PRO A 95 -5.12 -17.36 4.53
N GLN A 96 -6.16 -17.10 5.28
CA GLN A 96 -6.04 -16.77 6.69
C GLN A 96 -6.46 -17.97 7.51
N HIS A 97 -5.91 -18.06 8.71
CA HIS A 97 -6.24 -19.13 9.63
C HIS A 97 -6.95 -18.64 10.86
#